data_54e119311c2d854c48436d41ce7bc8f9
#
_entry.id   54e119311c2d854c48436d41ce7bc8f9
#
_cell.length_a   1.000
_cell.length_b   1.000
_cell.length_c   1.000
_cell.angle_alpha   90.00
_cell.angle_beta   90.00
_cell.angle_gamma   90.00
#
_symmetry.space_group_name_H-M   'P 1'
#
loop_
_entity.id
_entity.type
_entity.pdbx_description
1 polymer ?
#
loop_
_entity_poly.entity_id
_entity_poly.type
_entity_poly.pdbx_seq_one_letter_code
_entity_poly.pdbx_strand_id
1 'polypeptide(L)'
;MSARLTIIARIKAKPGLEDRMQQDLLNLLAPTRTESDCITFDLLIDTTDPTVFVLYENWKDQAALDAHFQQPYVKQVLKAYEEMLAEPIEVMTLSKLEPFDGQKRSVSP
;
A
#
# COMPACT_ATOMS: atom_id res chain seq x y z
N MET A 1 -4.13 -13.37 -19.53
CA MET A 1 -4.75 -13.23 -18.22
C MET A 1 -3.88 -12.37 -17.32
N SER A 2 -4.45 -11.33 -16.76
CA SER A 2 -3.68 -10.41 -15.91
C SER A 2 -3.35 -11.07 -14.58
N ALA A 3 -2.11 -10.89 -14.13
CA ALA A 3 -1.68 -11.40 -12.86
C ALA A 3 -2.12 -10.46 -11.74
N ARG A 4 -2.55 -11.06 -10.65
CA ARG A 4 -2.81 -10.34 -9.41
C ARG A 4 -1.52 -9.74 -8.88
N LEU A 5 -1.59 -8.50 -8.42
CA LEU A 5 -0.43 -7.80 -7.90
C LEU A 5 -0.49 -7.64 -6.39
N THR A 6 0.64 -7.83 -5.74
CA THR A 6 0.83 -7.49 -4.35
C THR A 6 1.83 -6.34 -4.29
N ILE A 7 1.46 -5.30 -3.55
CA ILE A 7 2.31 -4.13 -3.35
C ILE A 7 2.67 -4.02 -1.88
N ILE A 8 3.93 -3.79 -1.61
CA ILE A 8 4.40 -3.44 -0.28
C ILE A 8 5.10 -2.11 -0.40
N ALA A 9 4.55 -1.07 0.23
CA ALA A 9 5.10 0.26 0.20
C ALA A 9 5.55 0.67 1.59
N ARG A 10 6.84 0.97 1.73
CA ARG A 10 7.42 1.43 2.99
C ARG A 10 7.56 2.94 2.92
N ILE A 11 6.94 3.62 3.89
CA ILE A 11 6.80 5.07 3.90
C ILE A 11 7.35 5.57 5.23
N LYS A 12 8.42 6.38 5.18
CA LYS A 12 9.02 6.92 6.39
C LYS A 12 8.75 8.41 6.49
N ALA A 13 8.13 8.82 7.59
CA ALA A 13 7.87 10.23 7.87
C ALA A 13 9.07 10.91 8.49
N LYS A 14 9.23 12.21 8.22
CA LYS A 14 10.20 13.04 8.95
C LYS A 14 9.83 13.03 10.43
N PRO A 15 10.84 13.07 11.33
CA PRO A 15 10.57 13.17 12.76
C PRO A 15 9.64 14.35 13.06
N GLY A 16 8.61 14.10 13.86
CA GLY A 16 7.61 15.11 14.20
C GLY A 16 6.42 15.17 13.27
N LEU A 17 6.47 14.50 12.10
CA LEU A 17 5.35 14.48 11.16
C LEU A 17 4.67 13.11 11.10
N GLU A 18 5.06 12.16 11.96
CA GLU A 18 4.51 10.81 11.94
C GLU A 18 3.02 10.76 12.25
N ASP A 19 2.54 11.61 13.15
CA ASP A 19 1.11 11.62 13.47
C ASP A 19 0.28 12.11 12.29
N ARG A 20 0.76 13.14 11.60
CA ARG A 20 0.10 13.66 10.41
C ARG A 20 0.11 12.63 9.29
N MET A 21 1.26 11.99 9.09
CA MET A 21 1.38 10.93 8.08
C MET A 21 0.41 9.80 8.37
N GLN A 22 0.35 9.35 9.61
CA GLN A 22 -0.56 8.30 10.02
C GLN A 22 -2.00 8.66 9.71
N GLN A 23 -2.42 9.88 10.04
CA GLN A 23 -3.78 10.31 9.79
C GLN A 23 -4.10 10.35 8.29
N ASP A 24 -3.18 10.88 7.49
CA ASP A 24 -3.36 10.93 6.03
C ASP A 24 -3.46 9.52 5.43
N LEU A 25 -2.64 8.59 5.91
CA LEU A 25 -2.68 7.20 5.45
C LEU A 25 -3.97 6.49 5.88
N LEU A 26 -4.40 6.72 7.13
CA LEU A 26 -5.66 6.14 7.61
C LEU A 26 -6.83 6.63 6.77
N ASN A 27 -6.80 7.88 6.34
CA ASN A 27 -7.87 8.45 5.53
C ASN A 27 -7.95 7.85 4.12
N LEU A 28 -6.90 7.16 3.67
CA LEU A 28 -6.93 6.45 2.39
C LEU A 28 -7.71 5.14 2.45
N LEU A 29 -7.84 4.54 3.63
CA LEU A 29 -8.34 3.17 3.74
C LEU A 29 -9.77 3.02 3.24
N ALA A 30 -10.69 3.83 3.75
CA ALA A 30 -12.10 3.68 3.39
C ALA A 30 -12.36 3.88 1.89
N PRO A 31 -11.91 4.99 1.26
CA PRO A 31 -12.17 5.17 -0.16
C PRO A 31 -11.45 4.14 -1.04
N THR A 32 -10.22 3.76 -0.68
CA THR A 32 -9.49 2.77 -1.47
C THR A 32 -10.18 1.42 -1.44
N ARG A 33 -10.69 1.02 -0.28
CA ARG A 33 -11.39 -0.25 -0.13
C ARG A 33 -12.72 -0.31 -0.87
N THR A 34 -13.25 0.83 -1.31
CA THR A 34 -14.45 0.86 -2.15
C THR A 34 -14.14 0.67 -3.63
N GLU A 35 -12.88 0.77 -4.03
CA GLU A 35 -12.51 0.53 -5.43
C GLU A 35 -12.74 -0.95 -5.75
N SER A 36 -13.46 -1.22 -6.84
CA SER A 36 -13.97 -2.57 -7.13
C SER A 36 -12.88 -3.61 -7.30
N ASP A 37 -11.71 -3.21 -7.77
CA ASP A 37 -10.62 -4.14 -8.05
C ASP A 37 -9.53 -4.12 -6.97
N CYS A 38 -9.81 -3.46 -5.85
CA CYS A 38 -8.97 -3.52 -4.67
C CYS A 38 -9.33 -4.76 -3.85
N ILE A 39 -8.38 -5.65 -3.66
CA ILE A 39 -8.62 -6.89 -2.92
C ILE A 39 -8.26 -6.71 -1.46
N THR A 40 -7.11 -6.10 -1.20
CA THR A 40 -6.61 -5.85 0.15
C THR A 40 -5.95 -4.49 0.16
N PHE A 41 -6.19 -3.73 1.22
CA PHE A 41 -5.49 -2.45 1.41
C PHE A 41 -5.35 -2.22 2.92
N ASP A 42 -4.20 -2.61 3.46
CA ASP A 42 -3.95 -2.57 4.90
C ASP A 42 -2.78 -1.65 5.23
N LEU A 43 -2.95 -0.91 6.31
CA LEU A 43 -1.90 -0.04 6.83
C LEU A 43 -1.31 -0.65 8.09
N LEU A 44 0.02 -0.74 8.10
CA LEU A 44 0.77 -1.28 9.22
C LEU A 44 1.77 -0.24 9.70
N ILE A 45 2.20 -0.39 10.93
CA ILE A 45 3.25 0.45 11.50
C ILE A 45 4.40 -0.45 11.95
N ASP A 46 5.63 0.01 11.74
CA ASP A 46 6.80 -0.71 12.20
C ASP A 46 6.82 -0.67 13.74
N THR A 47 6.91 -1.84 14.37
CA THR A 47 6.86 -1.92 15.83
C THR A 47 8.10 -1.37 16.52
N THR A 48 9.18 -1.15 15.76
CA THR A 48 10.44 -0.64 16.30
C THR A 48 10.73 0.80 15.88
N ASP A 49 9.96 1.34 14.92
CA ASP A 49 10.16 2.71 14.43
C ASP A 49 8.79 3.34 14.11
N PRO A 50 8.27 4.19 15.01
CA PRO A 50 6.94 4.79 14.84
C PRO A 50 6.84 5.78 13.68
N THR A 51 7.94 6.12 13.03
CA THR A 51 7.92 6.97 11.84
C THR A 51 7.75 6.17 10.54
N VAL A 52 7.79 4.84 10.62
CA VAL A 52 7.73 3.97 9.45
C VAL A 52 6.37 3.27 9.36
N PHE A 53 5.71 3.49 8.23
CA PHE A 53 4.44 2.87 7.90
C PHE A 53 4.61 1.96 6.69
N VAL A 54 3.80 0.92 6.62
CA VAL A 54 3.80 0.00 5.49
C VAL A 54 2.38 -0.17 5.00
N LEU A 55 2.19 0.01 3.69
CA LEU A 55 0.94 -0.35 3.03
C LEU A 55 1.13 -1.73 2.41
N TYR A 56 0.24 -2.63 2.74
CA TYR A 56 0.16 -3.96 2.16
C TYR A 56 -1.08 -4.01 1.30
N GLU A 57 -0.89 -4.22 -0.01
CA GLU A 57 -1.97 -4.07 -0.97
C GLU A 57 -2.03 -5.26 -1.90
N ASN A 58 -3.24 -5.67 -2.25
CA ASN A 58 -3.46 -6.64 -3.32
C ASN A 58 -4.48 -6.07 -4.29
N TRP A 59 -4.14 -6.09 -5.57
CA TRP A 59 -4.95 -5.57 -6.66
C TRP A 59 -5.23 -6.67 -7.68
N LYS A 60 -6.38 -6.59 -8.32
CA LYS A 60 -6.77 -7.55 -9.35
C LYS A 60 -5.70 -7.67 -10.44
N ASP A 61 -5.17 -6.54 -10.91
CA ASP A 61 -4.16 -6.49 -11.95
C ASP A 61 -3.51 -5.12 -11.99
N GLN A 62 -2.60 -4.91 -12.92
CA GLN A 62 -1.90 -3.63 -13.08
C GLN A 62 -2.87 -2.50 -13.43
N ALA A 63 -3.89 -2.78 -14.24
CA ALA A 63 -4.86 -1.74 -14.62
C ALA A 63 -5.62 -1.21 -13.41
N ALA A 64 -5.93 -2.08 -12.45
CA ALA A 64 -6.58 -1.68 -11.19
C ALA A 64 -5.70 -0.74 -10.38
N LEU A 65 -4.41 -1.06 -10.28
CA LEU A 65 -3.46 -0.21 -9.57
C LEU A 65 -3.29 1.13 -10.27
N ASP A 66 -3.19 1.13 -11.59
CA ASP A 66 -3.09 2.36 -12.38
C ASP A 66 -4.31 3.27 -12.15
N ALA A 67 -5.50 2.67 -12.13
CA ALA A 67 -6.74 3.42 -11.87
C ALA A 67 -6.75 4.01 -10.46
N HIS A 68 -6.21 3.28 -9.48
CA HIS A 68 -6.09 3.77 -8.10
C HIS A 68 -5.27 5.06 -8.06
N PHE A 69 -4.14 5.11 -8.77
CA PHE A 69 -3.29 6.29 -8.78
C PHE A 69 -3.92 7.49 -9.49
N GLN A 70 -5.00 7.30 -10.25
CA GLN A 70 -5.72 8.40 -10.88
C GLN A 70 -6.80 8.99 -9.97
N GLN A 71 -7.07 8.38 -8.83
CA GLN A 71 -8.08 8.89 -7.91
C GLN A 71 -7.63 10.21 -7.29
N PRO A 72 -8.51 11.23 -7.20
CA PRO A 72 -8.15 12.52 -6.63
C PRO A 72 -7.61 12.42 -5.20
N TYR A 73 -8.19 11.56 -4.38
CA TYR A 73 -7.76 11.43 -2.99
C TYR A 73 -6.36 10.83 -2.88
N VAL A 74 -5.98 9.97 -3.84
CA VAL A 74 -4.61 9.43 -3.88
C VAL A 74 -3.62 10.51 -4.31
N LYS A 75 -3.97 11.25 -5.35
CA LYS A 75 -3.10 12.34 -5.84
C LYS A 75 -2.85 13.39 -4.76
N GLN A 76 -3.86 13.70 -3.97
CA GLN A 76 -3.73 14.64 -2.86
C GLN A 76 -2.72 14.15 -1.82
N VAL A 77 -2.81 12.89 -1.45
CA VAL A 77 -1.90 12.31 -0.46
C VAL A 77 -0.47 12.27 -0.99
N LEU A 78 -0.30 11.86 -2.25
CA LEU A 78 1.05 11.81 -2.86
C LEU A 78 1.68 13.21 -2.90
N LYS A 79 0.88 14.22 -3.16
CA LYS A 79 1.37 15.60 -3.15
C LYS A 79 1.80 16.02 -1.74
N ALA A 80 1.02 15.66 -0.73
CA ALA A 80 1.35 15.98 0.65
C ALA A 80 2.61 15.27 1.12
N TYR A 81 2.91 14.09 0.56
CA TYR A 81 4.11 13.35 0.91
C TYR A 81 5.40 14.10 0.58
N GLU A 82 5.40 14.95 -0.42
CA GLU A 82 6.59 15.71 -0.81
C GLU A 82 7.21 16.44 0.38
N GLU A 83 6.39 16.90 1.31
CA GLU A 83 6.85 17.64 2.49
C GLU A 83 7.09 16.74 3.71
N MET A 84 6.46 15.57 3.75
CA MET A 84 6.44 14.73 4.94
C MET A 84 7.43 13.57 4.91
N LEU A 85 7.93 13.20 3.73
CA LEU A 85 8.80 12.04 3.61
C LEU A 85 10.21 12.34 4.08
N ALA A 86 10.76 11.46 4.94
CA ALA A 86 12.16 11.52 5.34
C ALA A 86 13.07 11.00 4.23
N GLU A 87 12.56 10.10 3.39
CA GLU A 87 13.29 9.46 2.30
C GLU A 87 12.29 9.01 1.24
N PRO A 88 12.72 8.70 0.02
CA PRO A 88 11.79 8.21 -1.01
C PRO A 88 11.05 6.96 -0.56
N ILE A 89 9.79 6.83 -1.00
CA ILE A 89 8.99 5.64 -0.71
C ILE A 89 9.65 4.43 -1.38
N GLU A 90 9.82 3.36 -0.60
CA GLU A 90 10.30 2.09 -1.15
C GLU A 90 9.09 1.24 -1.52
N VAL A 91 8.99 0.84 -2.78
CA VAL A 91 7.88 0.06 -3.29
C VAL A 91 8.38 -1.27 -3.83
N MET A 92 7.79 -2.34 -3.34
CA MET A 92 7.98 -3.67 -3.91
C MET A 92 6.70 -4.05 -4.65
N THR A 93 6.84 -4.38 -5.92
CA THR A 93 5.72 -4.89 -6.73
C THR A 93 5.95 -6.38 -6.92
N LEU A 94 5.03 -7.18 -6.42
CA LEU A 94 5.20 -8.62 -6.34
C LEU A 94 4.07 -9.33 -7.08
N SER A 95 4.42 -10.45 -7.69
CA SER A 95 3.47 -11.31 -8.35
C SER A 95 3.55 -12.68 -7.69
N LYS A 96 2.41 -13.32 -7.51
CA LYS A 96 2.39 -14.63 -6.90
C LYS A 96 3.07 -15.62 -7.85
N LEU A 97 4.11 -16.30 -7.36
CA LEU A 97 4.88 -17.22 -8.17
C LEU A 97 4.14 -18.53 -8.42
N GLU A 98 3.36 -18.95 -7.45
CA GLU A 98 2.61 -20.20 -7.52
C GLU A 98 1.16 -19.94 -7.90
N PRO A 99 0.44 -20.93 -8.45
CA PRO A 99 -0.96 -20.75 -8.78
C PRO A 99 -1.77 -20.33 -7.57
N PHE A 100 -2.67 -19.37 -7.76
CA PHE A 100 -3.58 -18.95 -6.72
C PHE A 100 -4.89 -19.68 -6.92
N ASP A 101 -4.98 -20.89 -6.45
CA ASP A 101 -6.11 -21.77 -6.70
C ASP A 101 -6.86 -22.16 -5.42
N GLY A 102 -6.57 -21.54 -4.32
CA GLY A 102 -7.18 -21.88 -3.06
C GLY A 102 -6.64 -23.15 -2.43
N GLN A 103 -5.68 -23.79 -3.06
CA GLN A 103 -5.07 -24.98 -2.50
C GLN A 103 -4.24 -24.62 -1.28
N LYS A 104 -4.47 -25.37 -0.24
CA LYS A 104 -3.70 -25.22 0.95
C LYS A 104 -2.32 -25.84 0.75
N ARG A 105 -1.30 -25.04 0.95
CA ARG A 105 0.05 -25.52 0.85
C ARG A 105 0.56 -25.89 2.22
N SER A 106 1.30 -26.97 2.23
CA SER A 106 2.09 -27.30 3.39
C SER A 106 3.26 -26.34 3.42
N VAL A 107 3.24 -25.40 4.32
CA VAL A 107 4.30 -24.42 4.41
C VAL A 107 5.34 -24.91 5.39
N SER A 108 6.52 -25.13 4.86
CA SER A 108 7.67 -25.35 5.71
C SER A 108 8.47 -24.08 5.73
N PRO A 109 8.75 -23.57 6.90
CA PRO A 109 9.63 -22.43 6.98
C PRO A 109 11.00 -22.74 6.41
#